data_9a1fe46058dafd008d7cb1945415ce04
#
_entry.id   9a1fe46058dafd008d7cb1945415ce04
#
_cell.length_a   1.000
_cell.length_b   1.000
_cell.length_c   1.000
_cell.angle_alpha   90.00
_cell.angle_beta   90.00
_cell.angle_gamma   90.00
#
_symmetry.space_group_name_H-M   'P 1'
#
loop_
_entity.id
_entity.type
_entity.pdbx_description
1 polymer ?
#
loop_
_entity_poly.entity_id
_entity_poly.type
_entity_poly.pdbx_seq_one_letter_code
_entity_poly.pdbx_strand_id
1 'polypeptide(L)'
;MAATVKGPAIFLAQFAGDEAPFNSFASICKWAASLGYKGVQIAAWDGRIFNLARAAESQTYCDEVKGIAASHGLEITELATHLQGQLVAVNPAYDDAFDGFAPPEVHGKPAARQKWAVEQMLNAAKASKRLGLKAHATFSGALAWPFVYPWPQRAPGLIETAFEELARRWRPILDAFDEAGCDVAYEIHPGEDLFDGATFERFLAAVGGHKRCNILYDPSHFVLQQLDYLAFLDIYHERVKMFHVKDAEFNPTGRQGVYSGYAPWVERAGRFRSLGDGQVNFPAIFSKMAQYGFSSWAVLEWECCLKHPEDGAREGAEFIKRHIIRVTEKAFDDFAGAAIDQSMIRRTLGLK
;
A
#
# COMPACT_ATOMS: atom_id res chain seq x y z
N MET A 1 -2.12 14.60 -21.91
CA MET A 1 -1.58 13.23 -22.01
C MET A 1 -2.41 12.35 -21.11
N ALA A 2 -2.86 11.20 -21.60
CA ALA A 2 -3.55 10.22 -20.77
C ALA A 2 -2.67 9.79 -19.59
N ALA A 3 -3.29 9.61 -18.41
CA ALA A 3 -2.57 9.24 -17.20
C ALA A 3 -1.94 7.84 -17.38
N THR A 4 -0.68 7.72 -17.04
CA THR A 4 0.08 6.45 -17.15
C THR A 4 0.66 6.11 -15.79
N VAL A 5 0.60 4.85 -15.41
CA VAL A 5 1.27 4.33 -14.20
C VAL A 5 2.75 4.66 -14.26
N LYS A 6 3.28 5.25 -13.19
CA LYS A 6 4.71 5.54 -13.05
C LYS A 6 5.46 4.31 -12.54
N GLY A 7 6.75 4.22 -12.86
CA GLY A 7 7.60 3.17 -12.30
C GLY A 7 8.76 2.79 -13.22
N PRO A 8 9.52 1.76 -12.82
CA PRO A 8 9.38 0.98 -11.58
C PRO A 8 9.82 1.75 -10.33
N ALA A 9 9.18 1.49 -9.20
CA ALA A 9 9.63 1.95 -7.89
C ALA A 9 9.82 0.75 -6.94
N ILE A 10 10.52 0.95 -5.82
CA ILE A 10 10.83 -0.10 -4.85
C ILE A 10 10.59 0.39 -3.42
N PHE A 11 9.93 -0.45 -2.61
CA PHE A 11 9.81 -0.24 -1.19
C PHE A 11 11.09 -0.70 -0.48
N LEU A 12 11.70 0.17 0.31
CA LEU A 12 13.02 -0.08 0.87
C LEU A 12 13.00 -0.92 2.16
N ALA A 13 11.82 -1.15 2.75
CA ALA A 13 11.68 -1.82 4.05
C ALA A 13 12.31 -3.21 4.09
N GLN A 14 12.11 -4.00 3.02
CA GLN A 14 12.58 -5.39 2.96
C GLN A 14 14.09 -5.52 2.71
N PHE A 15 14.75 -4.39 2.42
CA PHE A 15 16.18 -4.36 2.07
C PHE A 15 17.02 -3.62 3.11
N ALA A 16 16.45 -2.65 3.84
CA ALA A 16 17.19 -1.90 4.87
C ALA A 16 17.81 -2.83 5.91
N GLY A 17 19.10 -2.69 6.14
CA GLY A 17 19.90 -3.58 6.99
C GLY A 17 21.15 -2.89 7.57
N ASP A 18 21.94 -3.59 8.34
CA ASP A 18 23.11 -3.03 9.02
C ASP A 18 24.35 -2.98 8.13
N GLU A 19 24.36 -3.72 7.03
CA GLU A 19 25.48 -3.80 6.11
C GLU A 19 25.25 -2.94 4.86
N ALA A 20 26.36 -2.43 4.30
CA ALA A 20 26.30 -1.70 3.03
C ALA A 20 25.89 -2.66 1.87
N PRO A 21 25.08 -2.21 0.92
CA PRO A 21 24.60 -0.84 0.68
C PRO A 21 23.32 -0.47 1.45
N PHE A 22 22.84 -1.30 2.35
CA PHE A 22 21.49 -1.25 2.94
C PHE A 22 21.41 -0.44 4.25
N ASN A 23 22.53 0.09 4.73
CA ASN A 23 22.67 0.74 6.03
C ASN A 23 22.57 2.28 6.00
N SER A 24 22.29 2.88 4.85
CA SER A 24 22.03 4.32 4.72
C SER A 24 21.17 4.65 3.53
N PHE A 25 20.45 5.78 3.61
CA PHE A 25 19.57 6.20 2.52
C PHE A 25 20.33 6.46 1.22
N ALA A 26 21.51 7.06 1.29
CA ALA A 26 22.32 7.35 0.09
C ALA A 26 22.79 6.06 -0.61
N SER A 27 23.30 5.10 0.14
CA SER A 27 23.82 3.86 -0.44
C SER A 27 22.70 2.97 -0.99
N ILE A 28 21.56 2.88 -0.31
CA ILE A 28 20.42 2.08 -0.79
C ILE A 28 19.76 2.74 -2.01
N CYS A 29 19.70 4.07 -2.10
CA CYS A 29 19.28 4.79 -3.31
C CYS A 29 20.20 4.49 -4.50
N LYS A 30 21.53 4.54 -4.28
CA LYS A 30 22.50 4.18 -5.32
C LYS A 30 22.28 2.76 -5.81
N TRP A 31 22.06 1.80 -4.91
CA TRP A 31 21.77 0.42 -5.22
C TRP A 31 20.48 0.28 -6.02
N ALA A 32 19.36 0.86 -5.55
CA ALA A 32 18.07 0.82 -6.25
C ALA A 32 18.15 1.40 -7.66
N ALA A 33 18.82 2.55 -7.83
CA ALA A 33 19.06 3.17 -9.13
C ALA A 33 19.87 2.27 -10.07
N SER A 34 20.88 1.54 -9.56
CA SER A 34 21.69 0.60 -10.35
C SER A 34 20.90 -0.57 -10.91
N LEU A 35 19.77 -0.93 -10.25
CA LEU A 35 18.84 -1.97 -10.73
C LEU A 35 17.80 -1.43 -11.72
N GLY A 36 17.78 -0.11 -11.98
CA GLY A 36 16.87 0.51 -12.95
C GLY A 36 15.59 1.08 -12.38
N TYR A 37 15.42 1.10 -11.06
CA TYR A 37 14.29 1.78 -10.42
C TYR A 37 14.33 3.29 -10.66
N LYS A 38 13.15 3.92 -10.63
CA LYS A 38 12.94 5.36 -10.83
C LYS A 38 12.32 6.04 -9.61
N GLY A 39 11.84 5.24 -8.64
CA GLY A 39 11.28 5.73 -7.40
C GLY A 39 11.60 4.83 -6.23
N VAL A 40 11.56 5.41 -5.02
CA VAL A 40 11.74 4.70 -3.76
C VAL A 40 10.64 5.07 -2.79
N GLN A 41 10.02 4.06 -2.17
CA GLN A 41 9.13 4.20 -1.03
C GLN A 41 9.94 4.00 0.25
N ILE A 42 9.80 4.91 1.21
CA ILE A 42 10.64 4.95 2.42
C ILE A 42 9.90 4.36 3.61
N ALA A 43 10.51 3.38 4.28
CA ALA A 43 10.09 2.88 5.58
C ALA A 43 10.40 3.92 6.67
N ALA A 44 9.38 4.66 7.13
CA ALA A 44 9.58 5.77 8.06
C ALA A 44 9.88 5.33 9.51
N TRP A 45 9.88 4.03 9.78
CA TRP A 45 10.27 3.45 11.06
C TRP A 45 11.76 3.09 11.16
N ASP A 46 12.47 3.04 10.03
CA ASP A 46 13.87 2.63 10.01
C ASP A 46 14.80 3.84 10.10
N GLY A 47 15.32 4.08 11.29
CA GLY A 47 16.21 5.20 11.59
C GLY A 47 17.54 5.20 10.82
N ARG A 48 17.95 4.07 10.21
CA ARG A 48 19.15 3.98 9.36
C ARG A 48 18.98 4.74 8.06
N ILE A 49 17.75 4.76 7.52
CA ILE A 49 17.46 5.36 6.23
C ILE A 49 16.62 6.64 6.32
N PHE A 50 15.85 6.84 7.40
CA PHE A 50 14.98 8.02 7.53
C PHE A 50 14.70 8.38 8.99
N ASN A 51 14.80 9.66 9.32
CA ASN A 51 14.43 10.16 10.64
C ASN A 51 13.10 10.91 10.57
N LEU A 52 12.01 10.23 10.94
CA LEU A 52 10.66 10.75 10.85
C LEU A 52 10.45 12.01 11.71
N ALA A 53 10.97 12.03 12.94
CA ALA A 53 10.82 13.17 13.83
C ALA A 53 11.50 14.41 13.25
N ARG A 54 12.75 14.25 12.75
CA ARG A 54 13.47 15.35 12.09
C ARG A 54 12.76 15.81 10.81
N ALA A 55 12.20 14.89 10.03
CA ALA A 55 11.43 15.23 8.82
C ALA A 55 10.14 16.00 9.13
N ALA A 56 9.49 15.70 10.25
CA ALA A 56 8.30 16.42 10.70
C ALA A 56 8.60 17.87 11.12
N GLU A 57 9.84 18.19 11.52
CA GLU A 57 10.23 19.49 12.04
C GLU A 57 11.02 20.33 11.03
N SER A 58 11.83 19.70 10.15
CA SER A 58 12.82 20.37 9.32
C SER A 58 12.55 20.24 7.81
N GLN A 59 12.27 21.37 7.14
CA GLN A 59 12.22 21.42 5.68
C GLN A 59 13.58 21.14 5.07
N THR A 60 14.67 21.67 5.67
CA THR A 60 16.04 21.46 5.20
C THR A 60 16.38 19.97 5.15
N TYR A 61 16.02 19.21 6.21
CA TYR A 61 16.23 17.75 6.20
C TYR A 61 15.43 17.06 5.07
N CYS A 62 14.18 17.44 4.87
CA CYS A 62 13.37 16.90 3.77
C CYS A 62 13.98 17.23 2.41
N ASP A 63 14.54 18.42 2.24
CA ASP A 63 15.22 18.82 1.00
C ASP A 63 16.54 18.06 0.80
N GLU A 64 17.31 17.82 1.86
CA GLU A 64 18.49 16.94 1.85
C GLU A 64 18.10 15.51 1.38
N VAL A 65 17.06 14.92 1.95
CA VAL A 65 16.58 13.57 1.60
C VAL A 65 16.13 13.53 0.13
N LYS A 66 15.36 14.51 -0.33
CA LYS A 66 14.99 14.64 -1.76
C LYS A 66 16.21 14.79 -2.65
N GLY A 67 17.19 15.60 -2.24
CA GLY A 67 18.44 15.80 -2.98
C GLY A 67 19.26 14.52 -3.14
N ILE A 68 19.32 13.69 -2.09
CA ILE A 68 19.99 12.37 -2.14
C ILE A 68 19.30 11.47 -3.19
N ALA A 69 17.97 11.31 -3.13
CA ALA A 69 17.25 10.50 -4.12
C ALA A 69 17.45 11.04 -5.54
N ALA A 70 17.29 12.35 -5.75
CA ALA A 70 17.42 13.01 -7.04
C ALA A 70 18.85 12.90 -7.62
N SER A 71 19.89 12.88 -6.78
CA SER A 71 21.28 12.71 -7.24
C SER A 71 21.54 11.35 -7.91
N HIS A 72 20.67 10.36 -7.63
CA HIS A 72 20.66 9.05 -8.27
C HIS A 72 19.56 8.89 -9.32
N GLY A 73 18.84 9.97 -9.68
CA GLY A 73 17.76 9.94 -10.66
C GLY A 73 16.50 9.23 -10.14
N LEU A 74 16.29 9.24 -8.82
CA LEU A 74 15.14 8.66 -8.15
C LEU A 74 14.19 9.75 -7.61
N GLU A 75 12.88 9.45 -7.61
CA GLU A 75 11.88 10.20 -6.88
C GLU A 75 11.51 9.47 -5.58
N ILE A 76 11.19 10.21 -4.52
CA ILE A 76 10.53 9.62 -3.35
C ILE A 76 9.06 9.49 -3.69
N THR A 77 8.56 8.26 -3.69
CA THR A 77 7.19 7.98 -4.10
C THR A 77 6.21 8.26 -2.95
N GLU A 78 6.43 7.63 -1.80
CA GLU A 78 5.65 7.76 -0.58
C GLU A 78 6.54 7.50 0.65
N LEU A 79 6.04 7.91 1.83
CA LEU A 79 6.45 7.35 3.10
C LEU A 79 5.50 6.20 3.49
N ALA A 80 6.03 5.24 4.22
CA ALA A 80 5.27 4.13 4.78
C ALA A 80 5.45 4.07 6.30
N THR A 81 4.34 3.91 7.03
CA THR A 81 4.30 3.76 8.49
C THR A 81 3.51 2.52 8.91
N HIS A 82 3.65 1.40 8.20
CA HIS A 82 2.93 0.16 8.53
C HIS A 82 3.12 -0.23 10.00
N LEU A 83 4.37 -0.24 10.49
CA LEU A 83 4.67 -0.65 11.87
C LEU A 83 4.10 0.31 12.93
N GLN A 84 4.08 1.62 12.66
CA GLN A 84 3.48 2.58 13.59
C GLN A 84 1.95 2.59 13.47
N GLY A 85 1.41 2.53 12.25
CA GLY A 85 -0.02 2.58 11.98
C GLY A 85 -0.79 1.44 12.63
N GLN A 86 -0.27 0.20 12.56
CA GLN A 86 -0.90 -0.94 13.24
C GLN A 86 -1.01 -0.76 14.76
N LEU A 87 -0.15 0.06 15.38
CA LEU A 87 -0.17 0.32 16.82
C LEU A 87 -1.19 1.38 17.24
N VAL A 88 -1.86 2.05 16.30
CA VAL A 88 -2.99 2.95 16.59
C VAL A 88 -4.14 2.18 17.24
N ALA A 89 -4.31 0.91 16.85
CA ALA A 89 -5.33 0.04 17.42
C ALA A 89 -4.78 -1.39 17.56
N VAL A 90 -4.57 -1.85 18.78
CA VAL A 90 -4.11 -3.21 19.06
C VAL A 90 -5.11 -3.89 19.98
N ASN A 91 -5.55 -5.11 19.60
CA ASN A 91 -6.36 -5.95 20.48
C ASN A 91 -5.47 -6.45 21.63
N PRO A 92 -5.97 -6.45 22.90
CA PRO A 92 -5.18 -6.91 24.04
C PRO A 92 -4.58 -8.31 23.90
N ALA A 93 -5.17 -9.19 23.08
CA ALA A 93 -4.62 -10.52 22.81
C ALA A 93 -3.26 -10.48 22.10
N TYR A 94 -2.89 -9.37 21.51
CA TYR A 94 -1.64 -9.17 20.76
C TYR A 94 -0.67 -8.18 21.41
N ASP A 95 -0.98 -7.64 22.59
CA ASP A 95 -0.19 -6.58 23.20
C ASP A 95 1.31 -6.92 23.29
N ASP A 96 1.65 -8.09 23.81
CA ASP A 96 3.04 -8.51 23.99
C ASP A 96 3.78 -8.67 22.65
N ALA A 97 3.09 -9.21 21.64
CA ALA A 97 3.69 -9.41 20.30
C ALA A 97 3.92 -8.06 19.59
N PHE A 98 3.03 -7.10 19.78
CA PHE A 98 3.11 -5.80 19.11
C PHE A 98 4.05 -4.80 19.82
N ASP A 99 4.48 -5.07 21.05
CA ASP A 99 5.51 -4.27 21.70
C ASP A 99 6.83 -4.25 20.90
N GLY A 100 7.14 -5.34 20.17
CA GLY A 100 8.32 -5.39 19.29
C GLY A 100 8.36 -4.36 18.16
N PHE A 101 7.24 -3.70 17.86
CA PHE A 101 7.14 -2.64 16.82
C PHE A 101 7.22 -1.23 17.41
N ALA A 102 7.37 -1.11 18.72
CA ALA A 102 7.42 0.15 19.45
C ALA A 102 8.76 0.32 20.14
N PRO A 103 9.16 1.56 20.52
CA PRO A 103 10.39 1.76 21.28
C PRO A 103 10.25 1.19 22.72
N PRO A 104 11.37 0.74 23.32
CA PRO A 104 11.37 0.05 24.61
C PRO A 104 10.67 0.81 25.76
N GLU A 105 10.64 2.14 25.71
CA GLU A 105 10.06 2.99 26.74
C GLU A 105 8.54 2.79 26.92
N VAL A 106 7.87 2.27 25.91
CA VAL A 106 6.41 2.02 25.91
C VAL A 106 6.04 0.53 25.96
N HIS A 107 7.01 -0.38 26.04
CA HIS A 107 6.75 -1.82 26.17
C HIS A 107 5.97 -2.11 27.48
N GLY A 108 5.02 -3.03 27.41
CA GLY A 108 4.12 -3.36 28.53
C GLY A 108 3.15 -2.25 28.91
N LYS A 109 3.03 -1.18 28.12
CA LYS A 109 2.19 -0.02 28.40
C LYS A 109 1.28 0.30 27.20
N PRO A 110 0.22 -0.47 26.94
CA PRO A 110 -0.62 -0.35 25.74
C PRO A 110 -1.12 1.06 25.44
N ALA A 111 -1.57 1.80 26.47
CA ALA A 111 -2.04 3.18 26.31
C ALA A 111 -0.91 4.15 25.90
N ALA A 112 0.30 3.98 26.43
CA ALA A 112 1.45 4.80 26.07
C ALA A 112 1.93 4.45 24.64
N ARG A 113 1.93 3.17 24.27
CA ARG A 113 2.25 2.68 22.94
C ARG A 113 1.28 3.25 21.89
N GLN A 114 -0.04 3.22 22.17
CA GLN A 114 -1.04 3.82 21.29
C GLN A 114 -0.83 5.33 21.12
N LYS A 115 -0.57 6.06 22.22
CA LYS A 115 -0.29 7.49 22.16
C LYS A 115 0.94 7.79 21.29
N TRP A 116 2.02 7.03 21.50
CA TRP A 116 3.22 7.13 20.68
C TRP A 116 2.92 6.88 19.19
N ALA A 117 2.13 5.84 18.87
CA ALA A 117 1.75 5.53 17.50
C ALA A 117 0.99 6.69 16.83
N VAL A 118 0.02 7.28 17.53
CA VAL A 118 -0.70 8.46 17.02
C VAL A 118 0.27 9.64 16.77
N GLU A 119 1.21 9.90 17.68
CA GLU A 119 2.23 10.93 17.49
C GLU A 119 3.10 10.66 16.25
N GLN A 120 3.49 9.39 16.00
CA GLN A 120 4.21 9.02 14.78
C GLN A 120 3.39 9.29 13.52
N MET A 121 2.10 8.97 13.51
CA MET A 121 1.21 9.25 12.39
C MET A 121 1.05 10.76 12.12
N LEU A 122 0.93 11.58 13.16
CA LEU A 122 0.90 13.03 13.03
C LEU A 122 2.23 13.61 12.50
N ASN A 123 3.36 13.04 12.91
CA ASN A 123 4.67 13.38 12.36
C ASN A 123 4.78 12.96 10.88
N ALA A 124 4.22 11.80 10.52
CA ALA A 124 4.20 11.34 9.14
C ALA A 124 3.38 12.28 8.23
N ALA A 125 2.26 12.82 8.70
CA ALA A 125 1.50 13.83 7.95
C ALA A 125 2.33 15.10 7.68
N LYS A 126 3.03 15.61 8.70
CA LYS A 126 3.93 16.79 8.56
C LYS A 126 5.10 16.50 7.60
N ALA A 127 5.74 15.34 7.75
CA ALA A 127 6.85 14.93 6.89
C ALA A 127 6.40 14.76 5.43
N SER A 128 5.25 14.10 5.19
CA SER A 128 4.67 13.95 3.84
C SER A 128 4.38 15.30 3.19
N LYS A 129 3.85 16.27 3.94
CA LYS A 129 3.64 17.65 3.46
C LYS A 129 4.95 18.31 3.04
N ARG A 130 6.00 18.24 3.89
CA ARG A 130 7.32 18.85 3.61
C ARG A 130 8.02 18.21 2.41
N LEU A 131 7.88 16.90 2.26
CA LEU A 131 8.39 16.16 1.10
C LEU A 131 7.56 16.40 -0.17
N GLY A 132 6.33 16.94 -0.05
CA GLY A 132 5.42 17.19 -1.17
C GLY A 132 4.70 15.94 -1.68
N LEU A 133 4.58 14.91 -0.84
CA LEU A 133 3.97 13.64 -1.18
C LEU A 133 2.45 13.74 -1.25
N LYS A 134 1.83 12.87 -2.06
CA LYS A 134 0.38 12.86 -2.31
C LYS A 134 -0.34 11.72 -1.62
N ALA A 135 0.37 10.64 -1.32
CA ALA A 135 -0.14 9.48 -0.61
C ALA A 135 0.87 8.99 0.44
N HIS A 136 0.36 8.26 1.43
CA HIS A 136 1.11 7.72 2.56
C HIS A 136 0.59 6.33 2.89
N ALA A 137 1.46 5.34 2.92
CA ALA A 137 1.12 3.94 3.18
C ALA A 137 1.07 3.63 4.67
N THR A 138 0.08 2.85 5.10
CA THR A 138 -0.01 2.41 6.49
C THR A 138 -0.94 1.20 6.66
N PHE A 139 -0.85 0.55 7.82
CA PHE A 139 -1.86 -0.37 8.33
C PHE A 139 -2.89 0.36 9.20
N SER A 140 -4.06 -0.28 9.39
CA SER A 140 -5.14 0.29 10.20
C SER A 140 -5.01 0.03 11.70
N GLY A 141 -4.31 -1.03 12.06
CA GLY A 141 -4.46 -1.69 13.35
C GLY A 141 -5.70 -2.58 13.40
N ALA A 142 -5.82 -3.35 14.47
CA ALA A 142 -6.88 -4.34 14.61
C ALA A 142 -7.39 -4.45 16.04
N LEU A 143 -8.70 -4.22 16.22
CA LEU A 143 -9.44 -4.53 17.43
C LEU A 143 -10.33 -5.77 17.24
N ALA A 144 -10.90 -5.93 16.04
CA ALA A 144 -11.87 -6.97 15.72
C ALA A 144 -11.25 -8.21 15.07
N TRP A 145 -10.04 -8.13 14.47
CA TRP A 145 -9.42 -9.24 13.76
C TRP A 145 -9.38 -10.57 14.54
N PRO A 146 -9.09 -10.64 15.87
CA PRO A 146 -9.13 -11.91 16.62
C PRO A 146 -10.49 -12.60 16.59
N PHE A 147 -11.53 -11.89 16.22
CA PHE A 147 -12.91 -12.38 16.14
C PHE A 147 -13.38 -12.59 14.70
N VAL A 148 -12.45 -12.66 13.71
CA VAL A 148 -12.79 -12.83 12.28
C VAL A 148 -13.61 -14.09 12.05
N TYR A 149 -13.27 -15.19 12.71
CA TYR A 149 -14.07 -16.40 12.65
C TYR A 149 -15.30 -16.30 13.57
N PRO A 150 -16.54 -16.63 13.10
CA PRO A 150 -17.78 -16.38 13.83
C PRO A 150 -18.04 -17.37 14.97
N TRP A 151 -17.11 -18.23 15.28
CA TRP A 151 -17.19 -19.20 16.39
C TRP A 151 -15.90 -19.14 17.23
N PRO A 152 -15.98 -19.13 18.59
CA PRO A 152 -17.19 -19.00 19.43
C PRO A 152 -18.02 -17.76 19.10
N GLN A 153 -19.32 -17.79 19.43
CA GLN A 153 -20.23 -16.69 19.13
C GLN A 153 -19.72 -15.36 19.68
N ARG A 154 -19.67 -14.36 18.83
CA ARG A 154 -19.32 -12.98 19.21
C ARG A 154 -20.49 -12.35 19.99
N ALA A 155 -20.18 -11.52 20.98
CA ALA A 155 -21.18 -10.68 21.61
C ALA A 155 -21.84 -9.75 20.58
N PRO A 156 -23.17 -9.57 20.61
CA PRO A 156 -23.84 -8.58 19.75
C PRO A 156 -23.22 -7.19 19.92
N GLY A 157 -22.97 -6.48 18.81
CA GLY A 157 -22.38 -5.15 18.82
C GLY A 157 -20.86 -5.11 18.96
N LEU A 158 -20.16 -6.25 19.13
CA LEU A 158 -18.70 -6.27 19.29
C LEU A 158 -17.97 -5.66 18.08
N ILE A 159 -18.34 -6.06 16.87
CA ILE A 159 -17.69 -5.58 15.65
C ILE A 159 -18.01 -4.11 15.41
N GLU A 160 -19.26 -3.69 15.62
CA GLU A 160 -19.69 -2.30 15.50
C GLU A 160 -18.89 -1.41 16.45
N THR A 161 -18.79 -1.78 17.72
CA THR A 161 -18.01 -1.04 18.73
C THR A 161 -16.51 -0.98 18.37
N ALA A 162 -15.93 -2.07 17.85
CA ALA A 162 -14.53 -2.09 17.42
C ALA A 162 -14.27 -1.08 16.28
N PHE A 163 -15.14 -1.03 15.27
CA PHE A 163 -15.00 -0.09 14.15
C PHE A 163 -15.30 1.37 14.55
N GLU A 164 -16.23 1.61 15.47
CA GLU A 164 -16.46 2.93 16.05
C GLU A 164 -15.21 3.44 16.80
N GLU A 165 -14.58 2.59 17.60
CA GLU A 165 -13.35 2.93 18.32
C GLU A 165 -12.17 3.11 17.36
N LEU A 166 -12.02 2.24 16.36
CA LEU A 166 -11.01 2.38 15.30
C LEU A 166 -11.15 3.74 14.61
N ALA A 167 -12.37 4.10 14.20
CA ALA A 167 -12.67 5.38 13.55
C ALA A 167 -12.39 6.56 14.48
N ARG A 168 -12.73 6.47 15.77
CA ARG A 168 -12.44 7.50 16.76
C ARG A 168 -10.95 7.79 16.88
N ARG A 169 -10.10 6.74 16.79
CA ARG A 169 -8.64 6.88 16.85
C ARG A 169 -8.05 7.47 15.58
N TRP A 170 -8.58 7.07 14.42
CA TRP A 170 -8.06 7.50 13.12
C TRP A 170 -8.53 8.88 12.67
N ARG A 171 -9.67 9.39 13.11
CA ARG A 171 -10.19 10.71 12.66
C ARG A 171 -9.18 11.85 12.84
N PRO A 172 -8.55 12.06 14.00
CA PRO A 172 -7.57 13.13 14.15
C PRO A 172 -6.35 12.97 13.24
N ILE A 173 -5.97 11.72 12.92
CA ILE A 173 -4.87 11.42 12.01
C ILE A 173 -5.29 11.77 10.57
N LEU A 174 -6.48 11.35 10.14
CA LEU A 174 -7.02 11.66 8.82
C LEU A 174 -7.17 13.19 8.61
N ASP A 175 -7.61 13.93 9.63
CA ASP A 175 -7.70 15.38 9.60
C ASP A 175 -6.30 16.01 9.40
N ALA A 176 -5.27 15.52 10.11
CA ALA A 176 -3.90 16.01 9.94
C ALA A 176 -3.34 15.73 8.52
N PHE A 177 -3.66 14.56 7.96
CA PHE A 177 -3.31 14.26 6.57
C PHE A 177 -4.10 15.12 5.57
N ASP A 178 -5.33 15.51 5.89
CA ASP A 178 -6.09 16.46 5.05
C ASP A 178 -5.45 17.84 5.05
N GLU A 179 -5.02 18.35 6.19
CA GLU A 179 -4.25 19.60 6.29
C GLU A 179 -2.90 19.52 5.55
N ALA A 180 -2.33 18.33 5.47
CA ALA A 180 -1.11 18.06 4.72
C ALA A 180 -1.35 17.97 3.21
N GLY A 181 -2.59 17.78 2.75
CA GLY A 181 -2.92 17.55 1.35
C GLY A 181 -2.46 16.17 0.83
N CYS A 182 -2.37 15.18 1.71
CA CYS A 182 -1.85 13.84 1.45
C CYS A 182 -2.92 12.78 1.79
N ASP A 183 -3.10 11.79 0.93
CA ASP A 183 -4.03 10.69 1.16
C ASP A 183 -3.42 9.64 2.10
N VAL A 184 -4.21 9.10 3.02
CA VAL A 184 -3.84 7.90 3.78
C VAL A 184 -4.31 6.69 2.98
N ALA A 185 -3.38 5.87 2.57
CA ALA A 185 -3.63 4.65 1.82
C ALA A 185 -3.43 3.44 2.74
N TYR A 186 -4.53 2.88 3.22
CA TYR A 186 -4.51 1.67 4.05
C TYR A 186 -4.25 0.47 3.17
N GLU A 187 -3.25 -0.32 3.52
CA GLU A 187 -3.06 -1.63 2.92
C GLU A 187 -4.15 -2.59 3.42
N ILE A 188 -4.86 -3.20 2.49
CA ILE A 188 -5.91 -4.16 2.81
C ILE A 188 -5.26 -5.52 3.10
N HIS A 189 -5.10 -5.83 4.40
CA HIS A 189 -4.15 -6.85 4.84
C HIS A 189 -4.76 -7.78 5.91
N PRO A 190 -4.67 -9.12 5.76
CA PRO A 190 -5.02 -10.07 6.83
C PRO A 190 -4.21 -9.82 8.10
N GLY A 191 -4.87 -9.78 9.25
CA GLY A 191 -4.24 -9.39 10.52
C GLY A 191 -4.64 -7.99 10.96
N GLU A 192 -5.10 -7.16 10.04
CA GLU A 192 -5.65 -5.83 10.26
C GLU A 192 -7.18 -5.86 10.32
N ASP A 193 -7.82 -4.81 10.81
CA ASP A 193 -9.28 -4.70 10.73
C ASP A 193 -9.77 -4.39 9.32
N LEU A 194 -8.91 -3.79 8.48
CA LEU A 194 -9.16 -3.56 7.06
C LEU A 194 -8.47 -4.66 6.23
N PHE A 195 -9.14 -5.79 6.01
CA PHE A 195 -8.57 -6.93 5.31
C PHE A 195 -9.31 -7.33 4.02
N ASP A 196 -10.47 -6.73 3.77
CA ASP A 196 -11.25 -6.91 2.54
C ASP A 196 -12.09 -5.66 2.21
N GLY A 197 -12.86 -5.71 1.12
CA GLY A 197 -13.71 -4.59 0.71
C GLY A 197 -14.81 -4.28 1.72
N ALA A 198 -15.42 -5.29 2.30
CA ALA A 198 -16.53 -5.10 3.26
C ALA A 198 -16.05 -4.41 4.55
N THR A 199 -14.87 -4.74 5.03
CA THR A 199 -14.27 -4.11 6.22
C THR A 199 -13.79 -2.69 5.91
N PHE A 200 -13.25 -2.44 4.71
CA PHE A 200 -12.93 -1.09 4.27
C PHE A 200 -14.18 -0.20 4.19
N GLU A 201 -15.28 -0.69 3.61
CA GLU A 201 -16.55 0.04 3.54
C GLU A 201 -17.11 0.38 4.92
N ARG A 202 -17.05 -0.58 5.85
CA ARG A 202 -17.46 -0.37 7.26
C ARG A 202 -16.65 0.74 7.92
N PHE A 203 -15.33 0.73 7.74
CA PHE A 203 -14.45 1.77 8.29
C PHE A 203 -14.68 3.12 7.62
N LEU A 204 -14.79 3.15 6.29
CA LEU A 204 -15.07 4.37 5.53
C LEU A 204 -16.38 5.03 5.99
N ALA A 205 -17.43 4.24 6.22
CA ALA A 205 -18.69 4.74 6.78
C ALA A 205 -18.50 5.26 8.21
N ALA A 206 -17.76 4.55 9.06
CA ALA A 206 -17.50 4.95 10.44
C ALA A 206 -16.70 6.26 10.55
N VAL A 207 -15.79 6.55 9.63
CA VAL A 207 -15.07 7.83 9.55
C VAL A 207 -15.86 8.91 8.78
N GLY A 208 -17.12 8.66 8.41
CA GLY A 208 -18.00 9.61 7.75
C GLY A 208 -17.64 9.85 6.28
N GLY A 209 -17.10 8.87 5.58
CA GLY A 209 -16.69 9.00 4.18
C GLY A 209 -15.46 9.89 3.99
N HIS A 210 -14.60 10.00 4.99
CA HIS A 210 -13.48 10.94 4.99
C HIS A 210 -12.66 10.83 3.70
N LYS A 211 -12.42 11.97 3.01
CA LYS A 211 -11.79 12.01 1.69
C LYS A 211 -10.36 11.47 1.65
N ARG A 212 -9.64 11.49 2.79
CA ARG A 212 -8.28 10.97 2.92
C ARG A 212 -8.22 9.50 3.32
N CYS A 213 -9.36 8.86 3.57
CA CYS A 213 -9.45 7.42 3.81
C CYS A 213 -9.44 6.68 2.47
N ASN A 214 -8.30 6.18 2.05
CA ASN A 214 -8.07 5.58 0.73
C ASN A 214 -7.33 4.24 0.85
N ILE A 215 -7.03 3.60 -0.28
CA ILE A 215 -6.54 2.23 -0.36
C ILE A 215 -5.13 2.21 -0.96
N LEU A 216 -4.24 1.47 -0.32
CA LEU A 216 -3.09 0.85 -0.94
C LEU A 216 -3.54 -0.52 -1.45
N TYR A 217 -3.48 -0.71 -2.75
CA TYR A 217 -3.85 -1.97 -3.40
C TYR A 217 -2.65 -2.89 -3.51
N ASP A 218 -2.72 -4.02 -2.82
CA ASP A 218 -1.77 -5.13 -2.92
C ASP A 218 -2.53 -6.41 -3.27
N PRO A 219 -2.39 -6.93 -4.51
CA PRO A 219 -3.13 -8.11 -4.95
C PRO A 219 -2.70 -9.40 -4.25
N SER A 220 -1.51 -9.45 -3.68
CA SER A 220 -0.96 -10.67 -3.07
C SER A 220 -1.79 -11.12 -1.87
N HIS A 221 -2.22 -10.18 -1.04
CA HIS A 221 -3.06 -10.46 0.13
C HIS A 221 -4.44 -11.01 -0.26
N PHE A 222 -4.95 -10.59 -1.41
CA PHE A 222 -6.22 -11.09 -1.95
C PHE A 222 -6.08 -12.51 -2.50
N VAL A 223 -4.95 -12.82 -3.15
CA VAL A 223 -4.64 -14.21 -3.55
C VAL A 223 -4.61 -15.13 -2.33
N LEU A 224 -3.96 -14.71 -1.23
CA LEU A 224 -3.91 -15.52 0.01
C LEU A 224 -5.30 -15.74 0.63
N GLN A 225 -6.22 -14.80 0.46
CA GLN A 225 -7.59 -14.85 0.96
C GLN A 225 -8.57 -15.49 -0.03
N GLN A 226 -8.13 -15.80 -1.27
CA GLN A 226 -8.98 -16.27 -2.37
C GLN A 226 -10.07 -15.25 -2.73
N LEU A 227 -9.75 -13.95 -2.63
CA LEU A 227 -10.61 -12.85 -3.02
C LEU A 227 -10.30 -12.43 -4.48
N ASP A 228 -11.33 -12.07 -5.24
CA ASP A 228 -11.17 -11.57 -6.62
C ASP A 228 -10.56 -10.16 -6.62
N TYR A 229 -9.24 -10.10 -6.76
CA TYR A 229 -8.48 -8.86 -6.76
C TYR A 229 -8.75 -7.99 -8.01
N LEU A 230 -9.21 -8.55 -9.12
CA LEU A 230 -9.58 -7.77 -10.32
C LEU A 230 -10.94 -7.11 -10.15
N ALA A 231 -11.94 -7.84 -9.63
CA ALA A 231 -13.22 -7.26 -9.27
C ALA A 231 -13.10 -6.20 -8.17
N PHE A 232 -12.15 -6.37 -7.23
CA PHE A 232 -11.85 -5.35 -6.22
C PHE A 232 -11.44 -4.01 -6.85
N LEU A 233 -10.60 -4.02 -7.87
CA LEU A 233 -10.24 -2.80 -8.62
C LEU A 233 -11.45 -2.16 -9.30
N ASP A 234 -12.35 -2.96 -9.89
CA ASP A 234 -13.55 -2.44 -10.54
C ASP A 234 -14.46 -1.68 -9.56
N ILE A 235 -14.50 -2.13 -8.30
CA ILE A 235 -15.34 -1.52 -7.26
C ILE A 235 -14.66 -0.30 -6.63
N TYR A 236 -13.35 -0.39 -6.32
CA TYR A 236 -12.68 0.57 -5.45
C TYR A 236 -11.63 1.46 -6.14
N HIS A 237 -11.51 1.43 -7.48
CA HIS A 237 -10.47 2.18 -8.21
C HIS A 237 -10.40 3.66 -7.86
N GLU A 238 -11.51 4.32 -7.56
CA GLU A 238 -11.52 5.74 -7.15
C GLU A 238 -10.81 5.99 -5.82
N ARG A 239 -10.76 4.97 -4.94
CA ARG A 239 -10.08 5.00 -3.64
C ARG A 239 -8.66 4.46 -3.69
N VAL A 240 -8.26 3.77 -4.73
CA VAL A 240 -6.88 3.27 -4.88
C VAL A 240 -5.95 4.44 -5.19
N LYS A 241 -5.07 4.77 -4.24
CA LYS A 241 -4.07 5.85 -4.35
C LYS A 241 -2.65 5.34 -4.46
N MET A 242 -2.42 4.11 -4.01
CA MET A 242 -1.12 3.44 -4.06
C MET A 242 -1.28 2.00 -4.57
N PHE A 243 -0.22 1.50 -5.20
CA PHE A 243 -0.18 0.16 -5.75
C PHE A 243 1.14 -0.53 -5.41
N HIS A 244 1.08 -1.57 -4.60
CA HIS A 244 2.18 -2.51 -4.40
C HIS A 244 2.13 -3.62 -5.44
N VAL A 245 3.21 -3.77 -6.19
CA VAL A 245 3.43 -4.87 -7.12
C VAL A 245 4.10 -5.97 -6.32
N LYS A 246 3.29 -6.90 -5.83
CA LYS A 246 3.68 -8.01 -4.97
C LYS A 246 2.97 -9.27 -5.42
N ASP A 247 3.70 -10.36 -5.54
CA ASP A 247 3.19 -11.61 -6.07
C ASP A 247 2.96 -12.64 -4.98
N ALA A 248 2.02 -13.53 -5.23
CA ALA A 248 1.66 -14.62 -4.33
C ALA A 248 1.13 -15.82 -5.12
N GLU A 249 1.17 -16.98 -4.51
CA GLU A 249 0.52 -18.19 -5.00
C GLU A 249 -0.39 -18.78 -3.93
N PHE A 250 -1.43 -19.46 -4.37
CA PHE A 250 -2.31 -20.24 -3.50
C PHE A 250 -2.53 -21.63 -4.10
N ASN A 251 -1.94 -22.63 -3.46
CA ASN A 251 -1.98 -24.01 -3.90
C ASN A 251 -2.68 -24.88 -2.82
N PRO A 252 -4.04 -24.91 -2.81
CA PRO A 252 -4.79 -25.65 -1.80
C PRO A 252 -4.53 -27.16 -1.97
N THR A 253 -4.52 -27.86 -0.84
CA THR A 253 -4.39 -29.32 -0.80
C THR A 253 -5.55 -29.92 -0.03
N GLY A 254 -5.67 -31.27 -0.01
CA GLY A 254 -6.62 -31.93 0.89
C GLY A 254 -6.28 -31.77 2.38
N ARG A 255 -5.15 -31.14 2.72
CA ARG A 255 -4.67 -30.92 4.09
C ARG A 255 -4.72 -29.46 4.53
N GLN A 256 -4.62 -28.51 3.60
CA GLN A 256 -4.50 -27.08 3.88
C GLN A 256 -5.38 -26.28 2.92
N GLY A 257 -6.03 -25.25 3.46
CA GLY A 257 -6.74 -24.21 2.74
C GLY A 257 -6.24 -22.82 3.18
N VAL A 258 -7.11 -21.80 3.19
CA VAL A 258 -6.79 -20.40 3.52
C VAL A 258 -6.13 -20.27 4.90
N TYR A 259 -6.55 -21.02 5.90
CA TYR A 259 -5.99 -20.96 7.26
C TYR A 259 -4.61 -21.63 7.39
N SER A 260 -4.23 -22.49 6.44
CA SER A 260 -2.89 -23.12 6.31
C SER A 260 -2.37 -23.88 7.53
N GLY A 261 -3.24 -24.23 8.52
CA GLY A 261 -2.89 -25.12 9.66
C GLY A 261 -1.70 -24.66 10.51
N TYR A 262 -1.50 -23.35 10.68
CA TYR A 262 -0.36 -22.74 11.40
C TYR A 262 1.02 -23.05 10.80
N ALA A 263 1.09 -23.47 9.55
CA ALA A 263 2.36 -23.75 8.88
C ALA A 263 3.23 -22.50 8.69
N PRO A 264 4.57 -22.63 8.71
CA PRO A 264 5.48 -21.55 8.34
C PRO A 264 5.32 -21.20 6.85
N TRP A 265 5.76 -20.00 6.46
CA TRP A 265 5.52 -19.44 5.12
C TRP A 265 5.87 -20.39 3.97
N VAL A 266 6.99 -21.11 4.05
CA VAL A 266 7.45 -22.06 3.01
C VAL A 266 6.48 -23.23 2.78
N GLU A 267 5.73 -23.64 3.82
CA GLU A 267 4.85 -24.80 3.79
C GLU A 267 3.36 -24.45 3.64
N ARG A 268 3.03 -23.14 3.58
CA ARG A 268 1.64 -22.68 3.46
C ARG A 268 1.07 -22.96 2.07
N ALA A 269 -0.23 -23.23 2.01
CA ALA A 269 -0.97 -23.28 0.74
C ALA A 269 -0.94 -21.90 0.04
N GLY A 270 -1.17 -20.83 0.79
CA GLY A 270 -1.02 -19.45 0.35
C GLY A 270 0.28 -18.84 0.85
N ARG A 271 1.14 -18.35 -0.06
CA ARG A 271 2.43 -17.76 0.29
C ARG A 271 2.91 -16.72 -0.73
N PHE A 272 3.74 -15.80 -0.27
CA PHE A 272 4.31 -14.76 -1.12
C PHE A 272 5.42 -15.31 -2.02
N ARG A 273 5.49 -14.74 -3.23
CA ARG A 273 6.45 -15.11 -4.25
C ARG A 273 7.11 -13.89 -4.87
N SER A 274 8.31 -14.06 -5.38
CA SER A 274 8.95 -13.05 -6.22
C SER A 274 8.12 -12.79 -7.48
N LEU A 275 8.19 -11.57 -8.04
CA LEU A 275 7.37 -11.18 -9.20
C LEU A 275 7.54 -12.13 -10.38
N GLY A 276 6.44 -12.69 -10.85
CA GLY A 276 6.38 -13.63 -11.95
C GLY A 276 6.52 -15.11 -11.55
N ASP A 277 6.83 -15.39 -10.28
CA ASP A 277 6.91 -16.75 -9.75
C ASP A 277 5.59 -17.18 -9.08
N GLY A 278 4.63 -16.25 -8.92
CA GLY A 278 3.32 -16.48 -8.32
C GLY A 278 2.20 -16.62 -9.34
N GLN A 279 0.98 -16.28 -8.91
CA GLN A 279 -0.25 -16.48 -9.68
C GLN A 279 -1.00 -15.16 -9.96
N VAL A 280 -0.47 -14.00 -9.58
CA VAL A 280 -1.12 -12.70 -9.81
C VAL A 280 -1.10 -12.37 -11.31
N ASN A 281 -2.27 -12.06 -11.88
CA ASN A 281 -2.41 -11.63 -13.27
C ASN A 281 -2.07 -10.15 -13.43
N PHE A 282 -0.78 -9.80 -13.41
CA PHE A 282 -0.31 -8.43 -13.57
C PHE A 282 -0.72 -7.78 -14.89
N PRO A 283 -0.71 -8.46 -16.06
CA PRO A 283 -1.22 -7.87 -17.29
C PRO A 283 -2.65 -7.33 -17.17
N ALA A 284 -3.55 -8.07 -16.50
CA ALA A 284 -4.92 -7.64 -16.26
C ALA A 284 -4.98 -6.46 -15.27
N ILE A 285 -4.16 -6.49 -14.20
CA ILE A 285 -4.09 -5.38 -13.23
C ILE A 285 -3.62 -4.09 -13.91
N PHE A 286 -2.51 -4.12 -14.65
CA PHE A 286 -1.99 -2.93 -15.33
C PHE A 286 -2.97 -2.40 -16.39
N SER A 287 -3.73 -3.29 -17.06
CA SER A 287 -4.81 -2.89 -17.98
C SER A 287 -5.92 -2.15 -17.26
N LYS A 288 -6.38 -2.64 -16.09
CA LYS A 288 -7.38 -1.95 -15.28
C LYS A 288 -6.86 -0.63 -14.70
N MET A 289 -5.61 -0.60 -14.23
CA MET A 289 -4.98 0.64 -13.76
C MET A 289 -4.95 1.71 -14.86
N ALA A 290 -4.60 1.32 -16.10
CA ALA A 290 -4.64 2.20 -17.26
C ALA A 290 -6.08 2.63 -17.60
N GLN A 291 -7.04 1.71 -17.59
CA GLN A 291 -8.46 1.96 -17.84
C GLN A 291 -9.03 3.01 -16.86
N TYR A 292 -8.69 2.90 -15.58
CA TYR A 292 -9.18 3.79 -14.53
C TYR A 292 -8.30 5.04 -14.32
N GLY A 293 -7.28 5.24 -15.16
CA GLY A 293 -6.45 6.43 -15.12
C GLY A 293 -5.56 6.54 -13.87
N PHE A 294 -5.17 5.41 -13.27
CA PHE A 294 -4.21 5.41 -12.16
C PHE A 294 -2.87 5.97 -12.64
N SER A 295 -2.40 7.04 -12.00
CA SER A 295 -1.23 7.80 -12.42
C SER A 295 -0.13 7.89 -11.37
N SER A 296 -0.26 7.12 -10.27
CA SER A 296 0.76 7.00 -9.24
C SER A 296 1.76 5.89 -9.57
N TRP A 297 2.51 5.42 -8.60
CA TRP A 297 3.66 4.53 -8.79
C TRP A 297 3.28 3.06 -8.68
N ALA A 298 3.88 2.24 -9.54
CA ALA A 298 3.96 0.79 -9.36
C ALA A 298 5.21 0.49 -8.52
N VAL A 299 4.99 0.16 -7.24
CA VAL A 299 6.04 -0.02 -6.24
C VAL A 299 6.25 -1.51 -5.99
N LEU A 300 7.44 -2.02 -6.26
CA LEU A 300 7.80 -3.37 -5.80
C LEU A 300 7.77 -3.39 -4.27
N GLU A 301 6.89 -4.20 -3.71
CA GLU A 301 7.04 -4.71 -2.36
C GLU A 301 7.49 -6.16 -2.47
N TRP A 302 8.76 -6.40 -2.13
CA TRP A 302 9.32 -7.73 -2.28
C TRP A 302 9.16 -8.53 -0.99
N GLU A 303 8.40 -9.60 -1.06
CA GLU A 303 8.36 -10.65 -0.05
C GLU A 303 8.32 -11.99 -0.78
N CYS A 304 9.25 -12.86 -0.45
CA CYS A 304 9.29 -14.20 -1.00
C CYS A 304 9.88 -15.17 0.02
N CYS A 305 9.20 -16.28 0.24
CA CYS A 305 9.68 -17.28 1.18
C CYS A 305 10.79 -18.18 0.63
N LEU A 306 11.20 -18.03 -0.64
CA LEU A 306 12.13 -18.93 -1.33
C LEU A 306 13.32 -18.22 -1.96
N LYS A 307 13.09 -17.12 -2.69
CA LYS A 307 14.13 -16.43 -3.49
C LYS A 307 14.93 -15.44 -2.64
N HIS A 308 16.19 -15.24 -2.96
CA HIS A 308 17.02 -14.21 -2.32
C HIS A 308 16.50 -12.79 -2.66
N PRO A 309 16.45 -11.85 -1.69
CA PRO A 309 15.87 -10.53 -1.89
C PRO A 309 16.54 -9.72 -2.99
N GLU A 310 17.86 -9.75 -3.12
CA GLU A 310 18.56 -8.99 -4.15
C GLU A 310 18.29 -9.50 -5.58
N ASP A 311 18.06 -10.81 -5.74
CA ASP A 311 17.65 -11.37 -7.04
C ASP A 311 16.24 -10.93 -7.38
N GLY A 312 15.33 -10.99 -6.40
CA GLY A 312 13.96 -10.51 -6.58
C GLY A 312 13.89 -9.01 -6.88
N ALA A 313 14.70 -8.18 -6.23
CA ALA A 313 14.79 -6.75 -6.53
C ALA A 313 15.28 -6.48 -7.95
N ARG A 314 16.30 -7.21 -8.41
CA ARG A 314 16.85 -7.07 -9.77
C ARG A 314 15.82 -7.44 -10.84
N GLU A 315 15.15 -8.57 -10.66
CA GLU A 315 14.12 -9.05 -11.59
C GLU A 315 12.88 -8.15 -11.57
N GLY A 316 12.52 -7.61 -10.39
CA GLY A 316 11.33 -6.81 -10.17
C GLY A 316 11.32 -5.50 -10.95
N ALA A 317 12.45 -4.84 -11.12
CA ALA A 317 12.55 -3.60 -11.90
C ALA A 317 12.13 -3.82 -13.36
N GLU A 318 12.71 -4.82 -14.01
CA GLU A 318 12.38 -5.15 -15.42
C GLU A 318 10.97 -5.75 -15.55
N PHE A 319 10.51 -6.52 -14.53
CA PHE A 319 9.14 -7.03 -14.49
C PHE A 319 8.13 -5.89 -14.54
N ILE A 320 8.23 -4.92 -13.64
CA ILE A 320 7.30 -3.78 -13.58
C ILE A 320 7.36 -2.97 -14.89
N LYS A 321 8.55 -2.65 -15.35
CA LYS A 321 8.77 -1.85 -16.57
C LYS A 321 8.05 -2.43 -17.79
N ARG A 322 8.12 -3.75 -18.00
CA ARG A 322 7.47 -4.40 -19.14
C ARG A 322 5.94 -4.47 -19.04
N HIS A 323 5.37 -4.30 -17.83
CA HIS A 323 3.93 -4.32 -17.63
C HIS A 323 3.28 -2.93 -17.70
N ILE A 324 4.07 -1.84 -17.55
CA ILE A 324 3.54 -0.49 -17.67
C ILE A 324 3.03 -0.24 -19.08
N ILE A 325 1.75 0.10 -19.20
CA ILE A 325 1.07 0.35 -20.46
C ILE A 325 1.28 1.81 -20.87
N ARG A 326 1.76 2.02 -22.09
CA ARG A 326 1.72 3.32 -22.72
C ARG A 326 0.31 3.56 -23.28
N VAL A 327 -0.46 4.37 -22.60
CA VAL A 327 -1.87 4.64 -22.95
C VAL A 327 -1.94 5.41 -24.27
N THR A 328 -2.82 4.96 -25.18
CA THR A 328 -3.10 5.64 -26.45
C THR A 328 -4.13 6.74 -26.27
N GLU A 329 -4.00 7.81 -27.04
CA GLU A 329 -4.99 8.90 -27.15
C GLU A 329 -5.92 8.72 -28.36
N LYS A 330 -5.64 7.74 -29.23
CA LYS A 330 -6.41 7.47 -30.44
C LYS A 330 -7.12 6.13 -30.33
N ALA A 331 -8.40 6.10 -30.72
CA ALA A 331 -9.07 4.84 -30.96
C ALA A 331 -8.46 4.14 -32.19
N PHE A 332 -8.50 2.81 -32.25
CA PHE A 332 -7.92 2.02 -33.34
C PHE A 332 -8.59 2.27 -34.70
N ASP A 333 -9.82 2.78 -34.68
CA ASP A 333 -10.67 3.05 -35.86
C ASP A 333 -10.76 4.54 -36.21
N ASP A 334 -9.99 5.42 -35.59
CA ASP A 334 -9.98 6.87 -35.87
C ASP A 334 -9.61 7.20 -37.33
N PHE A 335 -8.97 6.27 -38.05
CA PHE A 335 -8.66 6.42 -39.47
C PHE A 335 -9.93 6.47 -40.37
N ALA A 336 -11.07 5.94 -39.88
CA ALA A 336 -12.34 5.93 -40.56
C ALA A 336 -13.21 7.17 -40.22
N GLY A 337 -12.73 8.05 -39.33
CA GLY A 337 -13.48 9.19 -38.78
C GLY A 337 -13.67 10.28 -39.84
N ALA A 338 -14.93 10.43 -40.32
CA ALA A 338 -15.41 11.66 -40.97
C ALA A 338 -15.72 12.70 -39.86
N ALA A 339 -15.61 13.99 -40.20
CA ALA A 339 -16.06 15.04 -39.31
C ALA A 339 -17.58 14.85 -39.05
N ILE A 340 -17.93 14.41 -37.85
CA ILE A 340 -19.31 14.13 -37.45
C ILE A 340 -19.87 15.44 -36.85
N ASP A 341 -20.85 16.01 -37.55
CA ASP A 341 -21.62 17.16 -37.07
C ASP A 341 -23.06 16.74 -36.65
N GLN A 342 -23.77 17.64 -35.96
CA GLN A 342 -25.12 17.37 -35.50
C GLN A 342 -26.09 17.04 -36.64
N SER A 343 -25.90 17.58 -37.86
CA SER A 343 -26.74 17.29 -39.01
C SER A 343 -26.51 15.86 -39.50
N MET A 344 -25.30 15.38 -39.50
CA MET A 344 -24.97 14.01 -39.83
C MET A 344 -25.55 13.03 -38.79
N ILE A 345 -25.43 13.32 -37.50
CA ILE A 345 -26.03 12.52 -36.41
C ILE A 345 -27.54 12.39 -36.61
N ARG A 346 -28.22 13.52 -36.85
CA ARG A 346 -29.70 13.52 -37.10
C ARG A 346 -30.06 12.70 -38.33
N ARG A 347 -29.35 12.87 -39.46
CA ARG A 347 -29.56 12.06 -40.66
C ARG A 347 -29.36 10.57 -40.44
N THR A 348 -28.28 10.20 -39.72
CA THR A 348 -27.99 8.81 -39.41
C THR A 348 -29.09 8.15 -38.58
N LEU A 349 -29.72 8.91 -37.69
CA LEU A 349 -30.83 8.48 -36.85
C LEU A 349 -32.20 8.61 -37.53
N GLY A 350 -32.29 9.08 -38.80
CA GLY A 350 -33.54 9.33 -39.48
C GLY A 350 -34.37 10.48 -38.89
N LEU A 351 -33.73 11.39 -38.15
CA LEU A 351 -34.37 12.56 -37.54
C LEU A 351 -34.33 13.76 -38.51
N LYS A 352 -35.42 14.48 -38.61
CA LYS A 352 -35.49 15.74 -39.36
C LYS A 352 -34.86 16.89 -38.60
#